data_17d678e51f32a6ebb2f3a95fcd91a6e1
#
_entry.id   17d678e51f32a6ebb2f3a95fcd91a6e1
#
_cell.length_a   1.000
_cell.length_b   1.000
_cell.length_c   1.000
_cell.angle_alpha   90.00
_cell.angle_beta   90.00
_cell.angle_gamma   90.00
#
_symmetry.space_group_name_H-M   'P 1'
#
loop_
_entity.id
_entity.type
_entity.pdbx_description
1 polymer ?
#
loop_
_entity_poly.entity_id
_entity_poly.type
_entity_poly.pdbx_seq_one_letter_code
_entity_poly.pdbx_strand_id
1 'polypeptide(L)'
;QYNREPKEVYYWYQSVLKSNDPFVHVTNYQKELNLLENNTHEIVVFSNQDKGKLYVNDEFFKHMNFESGIAKVTIPFKEGINTVRAETNSTSDDTIFNVKIIKDLKTDDFDVLAINVGTDISFRDDVFGVTYLKDRSYTKNLFGYLPSSGKCKREPVPFNVSNTINEAVYQTVLVDCNTYK
;
A
#
# COMPACT_ATOMS: atom_id res chain seq x y z
N GLN A 1 -15.31 2.26 -26.08
CA GLN A 1 -15.27 3.36 -25.09
C GLN A 1 -14.34 2.90 -23.97
N TYR A 2 -13.15 3.50 -23.86
CA TYR A 2 -12.29 3.27 -22.70
C TYR A 2 -12.87 4.10 -21.54
N ASN A 3 -13.42 3.45 -20.51
CA ASN A 3 -13.69 4.07 -19.23
C ASN A 3 -12.34 4.48 -18.64
N ARG A 4 -11.96 5.74 -18.81
CA ARG A 4 -10.76 6.30 -18.18
C ARG A 4 -11.14 6.70 -16.75
N GLU A 5 -11.01 5.77 -15.82
CA GLU A 5 -11.04 6.14 -14.42
C GLU A 5 -9.79 7.00 -14.11
N PRO A 6 -9.96 8.10 -13.34
CA PRO A 6 -8.83 8.91 -12.95
C PRO A 6 -7.82 8.08 -12.12
N LYS A 7 -6.54 8.23 -12.42
CA LYS A 7 -5.47 7.65 -11.59
C LYS A 7 -5.31 8.46 -10.31
N GLU A 8 -4.75 7.86 -9.27
CA GLU A 8 -4.51 8.52 -7.97
C GLU A 8 -3.75 9.85 -8.09
N VAL A 9 -2.82 9.95 -9.03
CA VAL A 9 -2.10 11.20 -9.30
C VAL A 9 -3.01 12.36 -9.73
N TYR A 10 -4.15 12.08 -10.36
CA TYR A 10 -5.14 13.11 -10.69
C TYR A 10 -5.74 13.75 -9.43
N TYR A 11 -6.07 12.94 -8.44
CA TYR A 11 -6.62 13.41 -7.18
C TYR A 11 -5.60 14.21 -6.36
N TRP A 12 -4.32 13.82 -6.42
CA TRP A 12 -3.25 14.65 -5.86
C TRP A 12 -3.17 16.02 -6.53
N TYR A 13 -3.17 16.10 -7.87
CA TYR A 13 -3.21 17.39 -8.56
C TYR A 13 -4.46 18.20 -8.20
N GLN A 14 -5.60 17.55 -8.03
CA GLN A 14 -6.84 18.22 -7.62
C GLN A 14 -6.69 18.82 -6.22
N SER A 15 -6.03 18.16 -5.29
CA SER A 15 -5.80 18.66 -3.93
C SER A 15 -4.89 19.88 -3.88
N VAL A 16 -3.93 20.01 -4.81
CA VAL A 16 -2.98 21.15 -4.83
C VAL A 16 -3.42 22.30 -5.74
N LEU A 17 -4.19 22.02 -6.81
CA LEU A 17 -4.53 23.03 -7.82
C LEU A 17 -5.93 23.63 -7.68
N LYS A 18 -6.88 22.93 -7.05
CA LYS A 18 -8.25 23.41 -6.84
C LYS A 18 -8.41 23.95 -5.42
N SER A 19 -8.33 25.28 -5.26
CA SER A 19 -8.46 25.91 -3.95
C SER A 19 -9.90 26.22 -3.52
N ASN A 20 -10.86 26.32 -4.46
CA ASN A 20 -12.19 26.89 -4.20
C ASN A 20 -13.26 25.84 -3.86
N ASP A 21 -13.10 24.61 -4.31
CA ASP A 21 -14.05 23.52 -4.04
C ASP A 21 -13.45 22.59 -2.97
N PRO A 22 -14.05 22.44 -1.79
CA PRO A 22 -13.58 21.51 -0.79
C PRO A 22 -13.46 20.08 -1.37
N PHE A 23 -12.30 19.48 -1.17
CA PHE A 23 -11.98 18.19 -1.73
C PHE A 23 -11.29 17.30 -0.70
N VAL A 24 -11.66 16.03 -0.65
CA VAL A 24 -10.95 14.96 0.05
C VAL A 24 -11.08 13.65 -0.74
N HIS A 25 -10.03 12.87 -0.80
CA HIS A 25 -10.03 11.56 -1.47
C HIS A 25 -9.18 10.56 -0.71
N VAL A 26 -9.77 9.40 -0.38
CA VAL A 26 -9.06 8.24 0.19
C VAL A 26 -8.54 7.39 -0.97
N THR A 27 -7.23 7.21 -1.07
CA THR A 27 -6.66 6.38 -2.14
C THR A 27 -7.18 4.96 -2.10
N ASN A 28 -7.51 4.42 -3.27
CA ASN A 28 -8.20 3.13 -3.40
C ASN A 28 -7.59 2.20 -4.45
N TYR A 29 -6.36 2.47 -4.86
CA TYR A 29 -5.66 1.68 -5.89
C TYR A 29 -5.40 0.21 -5.49
N GLN A 30 -5.51 -0.11 -4.21
CA GLN A 30 -5.39 -1.47 -3.68
C GLN A 30 -6.55 -1.77 -2.74
N LYS A 31 -7.69 -2.19 -3.28
CA LYS A 31 -8.87 -2.56 -2.48
C LYS A 31 -8.77 -3.97 -1.87
N GLU A 32 -8.01 -4.84 -2.52
CA GLU A 32 -7.70 -6.19 -2.02
C GLU A 32 -6.32 -6.16 -1.36
N LEU A 33 -6.28 -6.35 -0.05
CA LEU A 33 -5.05 -6.30 0.73
C LEU A 33 -4.72 -7.67 1.32
N ASN A 34 -3.54 -8.18 1.00
CA ASN A 34 -2.95 -9.29 1.72
C ASN A 34 -1.96 -8.73 2.74
N LEU A 35 -2.32 -8.73 4.01
CA LEU A 35 -1.49 -8.22 5.10
C LEU A 35 -0.85 -9.38 5.86
N LEU A 36 0.36 -9.15 6.33
CA LEU A 36 1.04 -10.08 7.20
C LEU A 36 0.66 -9.79 8.66
N GLU A 37 1.00 -10.66 9.55
CA GLU A 37 0.67 -10.73 10.98
C GLU A 37 0.45 -9.41 11.77
N ASN A 38 1.09 -8.32 11.39
CA ASN A 38 0.91 -7.02 12.04
C ASN A 38 -0.31 -6.24 11.55
N ASN A 39 -1.06 -6.77 10.58
CA ASN A 39 -2.32 -6.26 10.03
C ASN A 39 -2.39 -4.74 9.77
N THR A 40 -1.26 -4.04 9.63
CA THR A 40 -1.21 -2.60 9.39
C THR A 40 -0.90 -2.28 7.94
N HIS A 41 -1.52 -1.22 7.42
CA HIS A 41 -1.25 -0.70 6.09
C HIS A 41 -1.28 0.83 6.08
N GLU A 42 -0.40 1.47 5.31
CA GLU A 42 -0.39 2.92 5.14
C GLU A 42 -1.43 3.32 4.09
N ILE A 43 -2.36 4.17 4.49
CA ILE A 43 -3.33 4.82 3.62
C ILE A 43 -2.87 6.24 3.34
N VAL A 44 -2.97 6.64 2.09
CA VAL A 44 -2.75 8.03 1.65
C VAL A 44 -4.11 8.68 1.45
N VAL A 45 -4.25 9.91 1.94
CA VAL A 45 -5.45 10.72 1.74
C VAL A 45 -5.03 12.05 1.12
N PHE A 46 -5.73 12.45 0.06
CA PHE A 46 -5.53 13.74 -0.59
C PHE A 46 -6.61 14.74 -0.19
N SER A 47 -6.24 15.98 0.07
CA SER A 47 -7.21 17.06 0.35
C SER A 47 -6.61 18.43 0.09
N ASN A 48 -7.43 19.39 -0.32
CA ASN A 48 -7.09 20.79 -0.38
C ASN A 48 -7.44 21.57 0.91
N GLN A 49 -7.85 20.84 1.96
CA GLN A 49 -8.09 21.39 3.28
C GLN A 49 -6.88 21.14 4.19
N ASP A 50 -6.67 21.98 5.21
CA ASP A 50 -5.52 21.83 6.12
C ASP A 50 -5.67 20.66 7.09
N LYS A 51 -6.90 20.31 7.46
CA LYS A 51 -7.20 19.31 8.49
C LYS A 51 -8.39 18.43 8.12
N GLY A 52 -8.34 17.19 8.64
CA GLY A 52 -9.44 16.25 8.52
C GLY A 52 -9.46 15.25 9.67
N LYS A 53 -10.45 14.37 9.60
CA LYS A 53 -10.64 13.24 10.50
C LYS A 53 -10.66 11.95 9.68
N LEU A 54 -10.09 10.90 10.22
CA LEU A 54 -10.14 9.57 9.65
C LEU A 54 -10.97 8.65 10.54
N TYR A 55 -11.83 7.90 9.92
CA TYR A 55 -12.66 6.88 10.55
C TYR A 55 -12.33 5.52 9.93
N VAL A 56 -12.31 4.48 10.74
CA VAL A 56 -12.10 3.09 10.31
C VAL A 56 -13.26 2.26 10.87
N ASN A 57 -14.02 1.61 10.00
CA ASN A 57 -15.21 0.85 10.38
C ASN A 57 -16.19 1.68 11.23
N ASP A 58 -16.43 2.92 10.79
CA ASP A 58 -17.28 3.94 11.41
C ASP A 58 -16.80 4.47 12.78
N GLU A 59 -15.68 3.99 13.29
CA GLU A 59 -15.07 4.49 14.52
C GLU A 59 -14.06 5.59 14.22
N PHE A 60 -14.08 6.69 14.99
CA PHE A 60 -13.07 7.73 14.90
C PHE A 60 -11.68 7.14 15.20
N PHE A 61 -10.75 7.30 14.26
CA PHE A 61 -9.41 6.77 14.39
C PHE A 61 -8.37 7.85 14.70
N LYS A 62 -8.32 8.93 13.89
CA LYS A 62 -7.27 9.93 14.02
C LYS A 62 -7.62 11.26 13.35
N HIS A 63 -7.08 12.37 13.88
CA HIS A 63 -7.00 13.64 13.17
C HIS A 63 -5.86 13.59 12.13
N MET A 64 -6.09 14.19 10.97
CA MET A 64 -5.12 14.34 9.89
C MET A 64 -4.77 15.81 9.70
N ASN A 65 -3.50 16.08 9.41
CA ASN A 65 -3.03 17.34 8.86
C ASN A 65 -2.54 17.06 7.43
N PHE A 66 -2.93 17.90 6.49
CA PHE A 66 -2.53 17.76 5.10
C PHE A 66 -1.35 18.68 4.79
N GLU A 67 -0.22 18.07 4.43
CA GLU A 67 0.99 18.79 3.99
C GLU A 67 1.12 18.64 2.47
N SER A 68 1.12 19.76 1.76
CA SER A 68 1.10 19.76 0.28
C SER A 68 -0.02 18.89 -0.30
N GLY A 69 -1.19 18.94 0.33
CA GLY A 69 -2.38 18.19 -0.09
C GLY A 69 -2.37 16.71 0.26
N ILE A 70 -1.45 16.24 1.11
CA ILE A 70 -1.27 14.81 1.42
C ILE A 70 -1.29 14.58 2.93
N ALA A 71 -1.99 13.56 3.37
CA ALA A 71 -1.84 12.95 4.69
C ALA A 71 -1.59 11.45 4.54
N LYS A 72 -0.66 10.90 5.36
CA LYS A 72 -0.35 9.47 5.42
C LYS A 72 -0.69 8.93 6.80
N VAL A 73 -1.44 7.86 6.84
CA VAL A 73 -1.90 7.26 8.11
C VAL A 73 -1.78 5.75 8.05
N THR A 74 -1.04 5.17 8.99
CA THR A 74 -0.99 3.72 9.16
C THR A 74 -2.20 3.26 9.95
N ILE A 75 -2.97 2.34 9.38
CA ILE A 75 -4.23 1.82 9.92
C ILE A 75 -4.06 0.34 10.26
N PRO A 76 -4.48 -0.13 11.44
CA PRO A 76 -4.67 -1.55 11.71
C PRO A 76 -6.00 -2.01 11.11
N PHE A 77 -5.95 -2.96 10.18
CA PHE A 77 -7.13 -3.56 9.57
C PHE A 77 -7.56 -4.83 10.30
N LYS A 78 -8.85 -5.17 10.20
CA LYS A 78 -9.41 -6.46 10.60
C LYS A 78 -9.47 -7.38 9.38
N GLU A 79 -9.51 -8.68 9.61
CA GLU A 79 -9.81 -9.66 8.56
C GLU A 79 -11.18 -9.36 7.93
N GLY A 80 -11.27 -9.44 6.60
CA GLY A 80 -12.49 -9.20 5.83
C GLY A 80 -12.69 -7.73 5.44
N ILE A 81 -13.94 -7.30 5.38
CA ILE A 81 -14.33 -5.97 4.89
C ILE A 81 -14.03 -4.89 5.94
N ASN A 82 -13.34 -3.84 5.49
CA ASN A 82 -13.07 -2.64 6.27
C ASN A 82 -13.47 -1.40 5.47
N THR A 83 -14.10 -0.45 6.13
CA THR A 83 -14.40 0.88 5.56
C THR A 83 -13.44 1.92 6.11
N VAL A 84 -12.85 2.71 5.25
CA VAL A 84 -12.02 3.86 5.62
C VAL A 84 -12.70 5.11 5.08
N ARG A 85 -13.05 6.05 5.97
CA ARG A 85 -13.69 7.32 5.61
C ARG A 85 -12.83 8.48 6.09
N ALA A 86 -12.51 9.38 5.17
CA ALA A 86 -11.89 10.66 5.46
C ALA A 86 -12.94 11.76 5.42
N GLU A 87 -12.89 12.67 6.37
CA GLU A 87 -13.85 13.75 6.54
C GLU A 87 -13.12 15.05 6.83
N THR A 88 -13.49 16.12 6.15
CA THR A 88 -13.09 17.49 6.43
C THR A 88 -14.29 18.28 6.92
N ASN A 89 -14.15 19.57 7.15
CA ASN A 89 -15.29 20.41 7.58
C ASN A 89 -16.44 20.49 6.55
N SER A 90 -16.16 20.23 5.27
CA SER A 90 -17.08 20.52 4.17
C SER A 90 -17.33 19.34 3.23
N THR A 91 -16.54 18.28 3.32
CA THR A 91 -16.64 17.13 2.41
C THR A 91 -16.12 15.86 3.05
N SER A 92 -16.56 14.71 2.53
CA SER A 92 -16.09 13.39 2.93
C SER A 92 -15.94 12.48 1.73
N ASP A 93 -15.07 11.48 1.86
CA ASP A 93 -14.90 10.39 0.91
C ASP A 93 -14.65 9.08 1.68
N ASP A 94 -15.11 7.97 1.12
CA ASP A 94 -14.93 6.65 1.72
C ASP A 94 -14.49 5.59 0.72
N THR A 95 -13.80 4.60 1.23
CA THR A 95 -13.31 3.47 0.44
C THR A 95 -13.43 2.17 1.24
N ILE A 96 -13.77 1.09 0.54
CA ILE A 96 -13.87 -0.25 1.11
C ILE A 96 -12.62 -1.04 0.74
N PHE A 97 -12.01 -1.68 1.75
CA PHE A 97 -10.90 -2.60 1.61
C PHE A 97 -11.35 -4.01 2.02
N ASN A 98 -11.04 -4.99 1.18
CA ASN A 98 -11.16 -6.40 1.53
C ASN A 98 -9.78 -6.90 1.96
N VAL A 99 -9.66 -7.33 3.21
CA VAL A 99 -8.37 -7.62 3.84
C VAL A 99 -8.25 -9.09 4.20
N LYS A 100 -7.19 -9.74 3.73
CA LYS A 100 -6.78 -11.08 4.15
C LYS A 100 -5.52 -10.96 5.02
N ILE A 101 -5.57 -11.49 6.24
CA ILE A 101 -4.41 -11.49 7.16
C ILE A 101 -3.73 -12.84 7.08
N ILE A 102 -2.52 -12.88 6.53
CA ILE A 102 -1.71 -14.09 6.39
C ILE A 102 -0.87 -14.28 7.66
N LYS A 103 -1.14 -15.34 8.39
CA LYS A 103 -0.46 -15.71 9.65
C LYS A 103 0.48 -16.89 9.46
N ASP A 104 0.11 -17.84 8.61
CA ASP A 104 0.87 -19.05 8.35
C ASP A 104 0.71 -19.48 6.89
N LEU A 105 1.83 -19.50 6.14
CA LEU A 105 1.85 -19.89 4.72
C LEU A 105 1.51 -21.36 4.47
N LYS A 106 1.49 -22.19 5.50
CA LYS A 106 1.18 -23.61 5.36
C LYS A 106 -0.30 -23.93 5.54
N THR A 107 -0.99 -23.10 6.30
CA THR A 107 -2.37 -23.35 6.73
C THR A 107 -3.37 -22.35 6.18
N ASP A 108 -2.90 -21.13 5.84
CA ASP A 108 -3.77 -20.10 5.31
C ASP A 108 -4.07 -20.37 3.83
N ASP A 109 -5.33 -20.29 3.47
CA ASP A 109 -5.82 -20.49 2.11
C ASP A 109 -5.51 -19.27 1.24
N PHE A 110 -4.57 -19.41 0.30
CA PHE A 110 -4.26 -18.38 -0.70
C PHE A 110 -3.70 -19.04 -1.95
N ASP A 111 -4.08 -18.54 -3.11
CA ASP A 111 -3.70 -19.16 -4.40
C ASP A 111 -2.30 -18.75 -4.86
N VAL A 112 -1.88 -17.51 -4.56
CA VAL A 112 -0.62 -16.93 -5.04
C VAL A 112 0.08 -16.14 -3.95
N LEU A 113 1.34 -16.46 -3.70
CA LEU A 113 2.27 -15.64 -2.94
C LEU A 113 3.30 -15.02 -3.89
N ALA A 114 3.20 -13.73 -4.13
CA ALA A 114 4.17 -12.97 -4.89
C ALA A 114 4.96 -12.04 -3.96
N ILE A 115 6.28 -11.99 -4.12
CA ILE A 115 7.17 -11.22 -3.26
C ILE A 115 8.03 -10.31 -4.13
N ASN A 116 8.06 -9.03 -3.81
CA ASN A 116 8.97 -8.06 -4.43
C ASN A 116 10.28 -8.03 -3.64
N VAL A 117 11.21 -8.90 -4.03
CA VAL A 117 12.47 -9.10 -3.31
C VAL A 117 13.35 -7.85 -3.39
N GLY A 118 13.94 -7.46 -2.23
CA GLY A 118 14.83 -6.32 -2.15
C GLY A 118 14.14 -4.96 -1.94
N THR A 119 12.83 -4.93 -1.76
CA THR A 119 12.09 -3.69 -1.49
C THR A 119 11.25 -3.78 -0.21
N ASP A 120 11.02 -2.65 0.43
CA ASP A 120 10.09 -2.51 1.56
C ASP A 120 8.71 -1.98 1.15
N ILE A 121 8.45 -1.93 -0.16
CA ILE A 121 7.20 -1.46 -0.74
C ILE A 121 6.49 -2.63 -1.39
N SER A 122 5.20 -2.83 -1.08
CA SER A 122 4.35 -3.73 -1.83
C SER A 122 3.97 -3.09 -3.17
N PHE A 123 3.88 -3.91 -4.20
CA PHE A 123 3.53 -3.47 -5.55
C PHE A 123 2.34 -4.28 -6.06
N ARG A 124 1.33 -3.61 -6.61
CA ARG A 124 0.23 -4.25 -7.31
C ARG A 124 0.44 -4.19 -8.81
N ASP A 125 0.37 -5.34 -9.43
CA ASP A 125 0.29 -5.47 -10.88
C ASP A 125 -1.18 -5.43 -11.31
N ASP A 126 -1.60 -4.33 -11.89
CA ASP A 126 -2.99 -4.15 -12.33
C ASP A 126 -3.35 -4.97 -13.58
N VAL A 127 -2.35 -5.47 -14.33
CA VAL A 127 -2.57 -6.28 -15.53
C VAL A 127 -2.91 -7.72 -15.16
N PHE A 128 -2.16 -8.30 -14.23
CA PHE A 128 -2.36 -9.68 -13.77
C PHE A 128 -3.15 -9.78 -12.46
N GLY A 129 -3.48 -8.64 -11.83
CA GLY A 129 -4.20 -8.58 -10.57
C GLY A 129 -3.42 -9.14 -9.37
N VAL A 130 -2.10 -9.28 -9.50
CA VAL A 130 -1.24 -9.85 -8.46
C VAL A 130 -0.64 -8.76 -7.59
N THR A 131 -0.71 -8.93 -6.27
CA THR A 131 0.00 -8.06 -5.33
C THR A 131 1.30 -8.72 -4.91
N TYR A 132 2.41 -8.08 -5.26
CA TYR A 132 3.74 -8.44 -4.77
C TYR A 132 3.95 -7.84 -3.39
N LEU A 133 4.07 -8.68 -2.38
CA LEU A 133 4.34 -8.26 -1.02
C LEU A 133 5.76 -7.72 -0.89
N LYS A 134 5.95 -6.74 0.00
CA LYS A 134 7.27 -6.23 0.34
C LYS A 134 8.16 -7.32 0.94
N ASP A 135 9.46 -7.23 0.66
CA ASP A 135 10.46 -8.11 1.26
C ASP A 135 10.66 -7.82 2.76
N ARG A 136 11.05 -8.85 3.50
CA ARG A 136 11.19 -8.78 4.96
C ARG A 136 12.22 -9.79 5.49
N SER A 137 12.66 -9.57 6.71
CA SER A 137 13.37 -10.61 7.46
C SER A 137 12.46 -11.80 7.71
N TYR A 138 13.02 -13.00 7.65
CA TYR A 138 12.27 -14.25 7.87
C TYR A 138 11.58 -14.26 9.24
N THR A 139 10.33 -14.61 9.23
CA THR A 139 9.53 -14.89 10.43
C THR A 139 9.02 -16.33 10.33
N LYS A 140 8.98 -17.03 11.46
CA LYS A 140 8.51 -18.42 11.52
C LYS A 140 7.09 -18.52 10.91
N ASN A 141 6.88 -19.52 10.08
CA ASN A 141 5.66 -19.82 9.34
C ASN A 141 5.34 -18.84 8.19
N LEU A 142 6.17 -17.83 7.95
CA LEU A 142 6.04 -16.91 6.83
C LEU A 142 7.27 -17.05 5.90
N PHE A 143 7.58 -15.98 5.17
CA PHE A 143 8.73 -15.91 4.27
C PHE A 143 9.72 -14.83 4.70
N GLY A 144 10.88 -14.80 4.08
CA GLY A 144 11.84 -13.71 4.21
C GLY A 144 13.29 -14.14 4.10
N TYR A 145 14.18 -13.17 4.15
CA TYR A 145 15.61 -13.37 4.07
C TYR A 145 16.23 -13.66 5.45
N LEU A 146 17.24 -14.52 5.45
CA LEU A 146 18.11 -14.74 6.61
C LEU A 146 19.42 -13.96 6.39
N PRO A 147 19.76 -12.98 7.22
CA PRO A 147 21.02 -12.26 7.10
C PRO A 147 22.20 -13.21 7.40
N SER A 148 23.20 -13.20 6.53
CA SER A 148 24.39 -14.07 6.68
C SER A 148 25.40 -13.54 7.68
N SER A 149 25.51 -12.24 7.78
CA SER A 149 26.54 -11.56 8.61
C SER A 149 26.00 -10.31 9.32
N GLY A 150 24.70 -10.26 9.50
CA GLY A 150 24.04 -9.18 10.24
C GLY A 150 23.42 -8.06 9.41
N LYS A 151 23.67 -7.94 8.10
CA LYS A 151 23.08 -6.84 7.30
C LYS A 151 22.85 -7.25 5.84
N CYS A 152 21.63 -7.64 5.52
CA CYS A 152 21.18 -7.61 4.13
C CYS A 152 21.07 -6.16 3.66
N LYS A 153 21.57 -5.86 2.47
CA LYS A 153 21.45 -4.54 1.85
C LYS A 153 20.45 -4.61 0.70
N ARG A 154 19.67 -3.55 0.57
CA ARG A 154 18.84 -3.31 -0.61
C ARG A 154 19.59 -2.36 -1.53
N GLU A 155 19.71 -2.73 -2.78
CA GLU A 155 20.36 -1.90 -3.78
C GLU A 155 19.42 -1.66 -4.96
N PRO A 156 19.32 -0.42 -5.46
CA PRO A 156 18.57 -0.14 -6.68
C PRO A 156 19.30 -0.72 -7.89
N VAL A 157 18.55 -1.24 -8.83
CA VAL A 157 19.06 -1.63 -10.15
C VAL A 157 19.08 -0.39 -11.03
N PRO A 158 20.25 0.10 -11.48
CA PRO A 158 20.37 1.42 -12.10
C PRO A 158 20.02 1.45 -13.61
N PHE A 159 19.35 0.44 -14.14
CA PHE A 159 18.98 0.35 -15.55
C PHE A 159 17.54 -0.07 -15.75
N ASN A 160 16.96 0.37 -16.85
CA ASN A 160 15.64 -0.05 -17.28
C ASN A 160 15.66 -1.51 -17.71
N VAL A 161 14.65 -2.25 -17.28
CA VAL A 161 14.46 -3.65 -17.68
C VAL A 161 13.57 -3.67 -18.91
N SER A 162 14.15 -4.10 -20.05
CA SER A 162 13.40 -4.21 -21.30
C SER A 162 12.48 -5.41 -21.33
N ASN A 163 11.43 -5.37 -22.17
CA ASN A 163 10.46 -6.43 -22.38
C ASN A 163 9.61 -6.80 -21.15
N THR A 164 9.41 -5.85 -20.23
CA THR A 164 8.47 -5.99 -19.13
C THR A 164 7.57 -4.76 -19.04
N ILE A 165 6.33 -4.97 -18.66
CA ILE A 165 5.39 -3.90 -18.32
C ILE A 165 5.45 -3.52 -16.85
N ASN A 166 6.20 -4.27 -16.05
CA ASN A 166 6.30 -4.17 -14.59
C ASN A 166 7.75 -3.95 -14.15
N GLU A 167 8.40 -2.92 -14.66
CA GLU A 167 9.78 -2.59 -14.29
C GLU A 167 10.00 -2.48 -12.78
N ALA A 168 9.00 -2.00 -12.04
CA ALA A 168 9.07 -1.79 -10.59
C ALA A 168 9.47 -3.06 -9.81
N VAL A 169 9.09 -4.24 -10.30
CA VAL A 169 9.43 -5.54 -9.66
C VAL A 169 10.91 -5.88 -9.79
N TYR A 170 11.60 -5.29 -10.78
CA TYR A 170 12.99 -5.62 -11.10
C TYR A 170 13.97 -4.49 -10.73
N GLN A 171 13.49 -3.40 -10.13
CA GLN A 171 14.31 -2.21 -9.83
C GLN A 171 15.07 -2.28 -8.52
N THR A 172 14.91 -3.34 -7.75
CA THR A 172 15.62 -3.55 -6.50
C THR A 172 16.18 -4.96 -6.39
N VAL A 173 17.28 -5.09 -5.71
CA VAL A 173 17.92 -6.38 -5.42
C VAL A 173 18.36 -6.43 -3.96
N LEU A 174 18.30 -7.62 -3.38
CA LEU A 174 18.79 -7.89 -2.04
C LEU A 174 20.19 -8.54 -2.15
N VAL A 175 21.19 -7.88 -1.59
CA VAL A 175 22.59 -8.35 -1.58
C VAL A 175 23.05 -8.70 -0.17
N ASP A 176 24.11 -9.51 -0.08
CA ASP A 176 24.68 -10.00 1.20
C ASP A 176 23.70 -10.85 2.04
N CYS A 177 22.71 -11.48 1.41
CA CYS A 177 21.82 -12.45 2.03
C CYS A 177 22.12 -13.86 1.52
N ASN A 178 22.45 -14.78 2.42
CA ASN A 178 22.83 -16.13 2.02
C ASN A 178 21.65 -17.06 1.77
N THR A 179 20.50 -16.80 2.34
CA THR A 179 19.36 -17.72 2.27
C THR A 179 18.04 -16.96 2.35
N TYR A 180 17.12 -17.38 1.51
CA TYR A 180 15.71 -16.98 1.54
C TYR A 180 14.85 -18.19 1.97
N LYS A 181 13.90 -18.02 2.87
CA LYS A 181 12.96 -19.04 3.32
C LYS A 181 11.53 -18.63 3.04
#